data_f214aa5edff2f54386ad7a238ab88017
#
_entry.id   f214aa5edff2f54386ad7a238ab88017
#
_cell.length_a   1.000
_cell.length_b   1.000
_cell.length_c   1.000
_cell.angle_alpha   90.00
_cell.angle_beta   90.00
_cell.angle_gamma   90.00
#
_symmetry.space_group_name_H-M   'P 1'
#
loop_
_entity.id
_entity.type
_entity.pdbx_description
1 polymer ?
#
loop_
_entity_poly.entity_id
_entity_poly.type
_entity_poly.pdbx_seq_one_letter_code
_entity_poly.pdbx_strand_id
1 'polypeptide(L)'
;FRYRNADLADLRTQLEAAAALNDGQGARRTVIVTDGVFSMDGYLAPLPGICDLADEFGALVMVDDSHAVGFMGETGAGTPEHFGVSDRVDLYTGTFGKALGGASGGYVSGRREIVAMLRQKGRPYLFSNSLAPSITAATLTALELVEGSAELRATLFRNAELFRRRMGEEGFELLDGEHAIVPVMFGDAALAGRIADAMLEQGVYVTAFSYPVVPQGQARIRVQLSAAHSEEDIEAAVAAFVAGRDAVQQG
;
A
#
# COMPACT_ATOMS: atom_id res chain seq x y z
N PHE A 1 -13.21 -15.91 7.47
CA PHE A 1 -12.12 -15.86 8.46
C PHE A 1 -11.39 -14.54 8.34
N ARG A 2 -10.85 -14.04 9.46
CA ARG A 2 -9.98 -12.86 9.49
C ARG A 2 -8.75 -13.21 10.31
N TYR A 3 -7.59 -12.75 9.88
CA TYR A 3 -6.36 -12.84 10.65
C TYR A 3 -5.78 -11.44 10.88
N ARG A 4 -4.95 -11.30 11.91
CA ARG A 4 -4.31 -10.04 12.26
C ARG A 4 -3.30 -9.65 11.19
N ASN A 5 -3.23 -8.34 10.92
CA ASN A 5 -2.32 -7.79 9.92
C ASN A 5 -0.88 -8.29 10.11
N ALA A 6 -0.29 -8.80 9.03
CA ALA A 6 1.08 -9.33 8.98
C ALA A 6 1.41 -10.47 9.97
N ASP A 7 0.41 -11.06 10.65
CA ASP A 7 0.60 -12.12 11.65
C ASP A 7 0.46 -13.51 11.01
N LEU A 8 1.60 -14.12 10.66
CA LEU A 8 1.63 -15.47 10.06
C LEU A 8 1.15 -16.57 11.01
N ALA A 9 1.32 -16.39 12.33
CA ALA A 9 0.86 -17.36 13.30
C ALA A 9 -0.67 -17.37 13.40
N ASP A 10 -1.27 -16.19 13.39
CA ASP A 10 -2.73 -16.06 13.35
C ASP A 10 -3.28 -16.54 12.00
N LEU A 11 -2.62 -16.23 10.88
CA LEU A 11 -2.99 -16.76 9.56
C LEU A 11 -3.01 -18.29 9.57
N ARG A 12 -1.98 -18.94 10.11
CA ARG A 12 -1.95 -20.41 10.28
C ARG A 12 -3.15 -20.91 11.06
N THR A 13 -3.44 -20.30 12.21
CA THR A 13 -4.60 -20.66 13.04
C THR A 13 -5.92 -20.58 12.25
N GLN A 14 -6.09 -19.56 11.42
CA GLN A 14 -7.29 -19.41 10.59
C GLN A 14 -7.36 -20.45 9.47
N LEU A 15 -6.21 -20.82 8.90
CA LEU A 15 -6.13 -21.89 7.87
C LEU A 15 -6.44 -23.26 8.45
N GLU A 16 -5.93 -23.58 9.64
CA GLU A 16 -6.25 -24.80 10.38
C GLU A 16 -7.76 -24.88 10.70
N ALA A 17 -8.34 -23.78 11.16
CA ALA A 17 -9.78 -23.68 11.38
C ALA A 17 -10.60 -23.87 10.09
N ALA A 18 -10.13 -23.33 8.96
CA ALA A 18 -10.76 -23.52 7.65
C ALA A 18 -10.65 -24.99 7.17
N ALA A 19 -9.53 -25.66 7.45
CA ALA A 19 -9.32 -27.07 7.13
C ALA A 19 -10.20 -28.01 7.98
N ALA A 20 -10.56 -27.60 9.19
CA ALA A 20 -11.45 -28.37 10.08
C ALA A 20 -12.94 -28.24 9.75
N LEU A 21 -13.34 -27.37 8.80
CA LEU A 21 -14.74 -27.24 8.39
C LEU A 21 -15.31 -28.56 7.82
N ASN A 22 -16.63 -28.70 7.83
CA ASN A 22 -17.36 -29.84 7.23
C ASN A 22 -16.84 -31.21 7.73
N ASP A 23 -16.74 -31.36 9.03
CA ASP A 23 -16.28 -32.61 9.70
C ASP A 23 -14.86 -33.03 9.23
N GLY A 24 -13.98 -32.05 9.04
CA GLY A 24 -12.59 -32.27 8.62
C GLY A 24 -12.39 -32.44 7.10
N GLN A 25 -13.43 -32.27 6.30
CA GLN A 25 -13.33 -32.24 4.84
C GLN A 25 -12.79 -30.90 4.31
N GLY A 26 -12.75 -29.88 5.16
CA GLY A 26 -12.26 -28.54 4.83
C GLY A 26 -13.18 -27.72 3.92
N ALA A 27 -12.74 -26.55 3.57
CA ALA A 27 -13.36 -25.73 2.52
C ALA A 27 -13.02 -26.30 1.14
N ARG A 28 -13.96 -26.27 0.20
CA ARG A 28 -13.72 -26.72 -1.19
C ARG A 28 -12.59 -25.95 -1.87
N ARG A 29 -12.44 -24.70 -1.52
CA ARG A 29 -11.34 -23.79 -1.96
C ARG A 29 -11.07 -22.79 -0.86
N THR A 30 -9.80 -22.52 -0.63
CA THR A 30 -9.32 -21.48 0.28
C THR A 30 -8.56 -20.46 -0.53
N VAL A 31 -8.79 -19.19 -0.23
CA VAL A 31 -8.05 -18.06 -0.82
C VAL A 31 -7.56 -17.18 0.32
N ILE A 32 -6.27 -16.95 0.38
CA ILE A 32 -5.67 -15.95 1.26
C ILE A 32 -5.68 -14.62 0.51
N VAL A 33 -6.25 -13.59 1.12
CA VAL A 33 -6.32 -12.25 0.53
C VAL A 33 -5.60 -11.28 1.44
N THR A 34 -4.68 -10.51 0.88
CA THR A 34 -3.93 -9.47 1.59
C THR A 34 -3.68 -8.27 0.71
N ASP A 35 -3.51 -7.09 1.32
CA ASP A 35 -2.82 -6.00 0.63
C ASP A 35 -1.32 -6.36 0.55
N GLY A 36 -0.64 -5.95 -0.51
CA GLY A 36 0.81 -6.00 -0.61
C GLY A 36 1.45 -4.91 0.26
N VAL A 37 0.85 -3.72 0.23
CA VAL A 37 1.22 -2.57 1.08
C VAL A 37 0.00 -2.06 1.83
N PHE A 38 0.08 -2.00 3.16
CA PHE A 38 -0.98 -1.46 4.01
C PHE A 38 -0.97 0.06 4.00
N SER A 39 -2.00 0.66 3.43
CA SER A 39 -2.05 2.07 3.01
C SER A 39 -1.88 3.09 4.13
N MET A 40 -2.26 2.75 5.37
CA MET A 40 -2.18 3.68 6.51
C MET A 40 -0.84 3.59 7.25
N ASP A 41 -0.10 2.49 7.05
CA ASP A 41 1.10 2.17 7.81
C ASP A 41 2.37 2.14 6.94
N GLY A 42 2.24 1.86 5.64
CA GLY A 42 3.37 1.63 4.75
C GLY A 42 4.05 0.27 4.98
N TYR A 43 3.45 -0.62 5.78
CA TYR A 43 3.97 -1.96 5.98
C TYR A 43 3.79 -2.81 4.73
N LEU A 44 4.76 -3.65 4.48
CA LEU A 44 4.67 -4.70 3.47
C LEU A 44 4.09 -5.98 4.08
N ALA A 45 3.24 -6.67 3.33
CA ALA A 45 2.80 -8.00 3.72
C ALA A 45 3.97 -8.98 3.67
N PRO A 46 4.10 -9.92 4.63
CA PRO A 46 5.15 -10.93 4.62
C PRO A 46 4.86 -12.03 3.58
N LEU A 47 4.86 -11.65 2.29
CA LEU A 47 4.40 -12.50 1.19
C LEU A 47 5.13 -13.86 1.11
N PRO A 48 6.45 -13.97 1.34
CA PRO A 48 7.09 -15.29 1.36
C PRO A 48 6.44 -16.24 2.35
N GLY A 49 6.22 -15.82 3.59
CA GLY A 49 5.57 -16.64 4.61
C GLY A 49 4.09 -16.92 4.33
N ILE A 50 3.38 -15.97 3.70
CA ILE A 50 1.99 -16.18 3.25
C ILE A 50 1.95 -17.24 2.17
N CYS A 51 2.86 -17.21 1.20
CA CYS A 51 2.98 -18.21 0.15
C CYS A 51 3.36 -19.60 0.71
N ASP A 52 4.25 -19.66 1.70
CA ASP A 52 4.60 -20.93 2.37
C ASP A 52 3.38 -21.58 3.03
N LEU A 53 2.57 -20.79 3.72
CA LEU A 53 1.31 -21.25 4.30
C LEU A 53 0.29 -21.63 3.22
N ALA A 54 0.22 -20.87 2.12
CA ALA A 54 -0.66 -21.21 1.01
C ALA A 54 -0.32 -22.58 0.40
N ASP A 55 0.95 -22.84 0.17
CA ASP A 55 1.42 -24.14 -0.34
C ASP A 55 1.09 -25.28 0.64
N GLU A 56 1.33 -25.08 1.95
CA GLU A 56 1.04 -26.07 2.99
C GLU A 56 -0.45 -26.46 3.04
N PHE A 57 -1.34 -25.47 2.93
CA PHE A 57 -2.79 -25.67 3.05
C PHE A 57 -3.54 -25.79 1.71
N GLY A 58 -2.83 -25.78 0.58
CA GLY A 58 -3.42 -25.82 -0.75
C GLY A 58 -4.32 -24.64 -1.06
N ALA A 59 -3.99 -23.47 -0.53
CA ALA A 59 -4.73 -22.23 -0.72
C ALA A 59 -4.20 -21.45 -1.93
N LEU A 60 -5.09 -20.64 -2.54
CA LEU A 60 -4.70 -19.63 -3.52
C LEU A 60 -4.28 -18.35 -2.81
N VAL A 61 -3.39 -17.57 -3.42
CA VAL A 61 -2.95 -16.27 -2.92
C VAL A 61 -3.46 -15.15 -3.83
N MET A 62 -4.12 -14.17 -3.25
CA MET A 62 -4.55 -12.94 -3.89
C MET A 62 -3.91 -11.75 -3.20
N VAL A 63 -3.22 -10.90 -3.95
CA VAL A 63 -2.55 -9.70 -3.46
C VAL A 63 -3.18 -8.45 -4.08
N ASP A 64 -3.61 -7.51 -3.24
CA ASP A 64 -3.94 -6.16 -3.70
C ASP A 64 -2.69 -5.28 -3.63
N ASP A 65 -2.19 -4.91 -4.79
CA ASP A 65 -0.99 -4.10 -4.96
C ASP A 65 -1.29 -2.64 -5.34
N SER A 66 -2.48 -2.17 -5.02
CA SER A 66 -2.91 -0.79 -5.31
C SER A 66 -1.97 0.30 -4.76
N HIS A 67 -1.16 -0.01 -3.76
CA HIS A 67 -0.15 0.88 -3.18
C HIS A 67 1.29 0.50 -3.52
N ALA A 68 1.52 -0.42 -4.44
CA ALA A 68 2.85 -0.92 -4.81
C ALA A 68 3.10 -0.92 -6.31
N VAL A 69 2.11 -1.35 -7.11
CA VAL A 69 2.26 -1.46 -8.57
C VAL A 69 2.63 -0.12 -9.19
N GLY A 70 3.60 -0.14 -10.07
CA GLY A 70 4.18 1.03 -10.75
C GLY A 70 5.55 1.42 -10.19
N PHE A 71 5.93 1.00 -8.97
CA PHE A 71 7.21 1.43 -8.39
C PHE A 71 7.88 0.44 -7.43
N MET A 72 7.15 -0.50 -6.81
CA MET A 72 7.76 -1.55 -5.99
C MET A 72 8.31 -2.67 -6.87
N GLY A 73 9.45 -3.23 -6.46
CA GLY A 73 10.18 -4.24 -7.23
C GLY A 73 11.13 -3.63 -8.26
N GLU A 74 11.91 -4.46 -8.91
CA GLU A 74 12.95 -4.05 -9.87
C GLU A 74 12.35 -3.37 -11.10
N THR A 75 11.26 -3.92 -11.62
CA THR A 75 10.56 -3.38 -12.81
C THR A 75 9.34 -2.53 -12.47
N GLY A 76 8.94 -2.46 -11.18
CA GLY A 76 7.72 -1.82 -10.73
C GLY A 76 6.49 -2.72 -10.80
N ALA A 77 6.69 -4.03 -10.88
CA ALA A 77 5.58 -5.00 -10.96
C ALA A 77 4.86 -5.24 -9.63
N GLY A 78 5.39 -4.69 -8.51
CA GLY A 78 4.71 -4.71 -7.23
C GLY A 78 5.41 -5.52 -6.14
N THR A 79 4.70 -5.76 -5.04
CA THR A 79 5.26 -6.44 -3.87
C THR A 79 5.62 -7.92 -4.12
N PRO A 80 4.90 -8.71 -4.95
CA PRO A 80 5.35 -10.06 -5.26
C PRO A 80 6.70 -10.11 -6.00
N GLU A 81 6.98 -9.14 -6.88
CA GLU A 81 8.30 -9.01 -7.51
C GLU A 81 9.36 -8.61 -6.47
N HIS A 82 9.06 -7.64 -5.62
CA HIS A 82 9.95 -7.18 -4.56
C HIS A 82 10.44 -8.34 -3.67
N PHE A 83 9.55 -9.27 -3.37
CA PHE A 83 9.88 -10.44 -2.55
C PHE A 83 10.31 -11.69 -3.35
N GLY A 84 10.34 -11.64 -4.68
CA GLY A 84 10.70 -12.77 -5.52
C GLY A 84 9.70 -13.93 -5.48
N VAL A 85 8.41 -13.66 -5.26
CA VAL A 85 7.34 -14.67 -5.13
C VAL A 85 6.23 -14.50 -6.19
N SER A 86 6.52 -13.84 -7.30
CA SER A 86 5.53 -13.55 -8.34
C SER A 86 4.87 -14.80 -8.94
N ASP A 87 5.60 -15.90 -9.02
CA ASP A 87 5.12 -17.19 -9.52
C ASP A 87 4.22 -17.96 -8.54
N ARG A 88 4.16 -17.51 -7.28
CA ARG A 88 3.38 -18.11 -6.19
C ARG A 88 2.09 -17.35 -5.88
N VAL A 89 1.84 -16.23 -6.54
CA VAL A 89 0.62 -15.44 -6.40
C VAL A 89 -0.33 -15.76 -7.55
N ASP A 90 -1.56 -16.15 -7.22
CA ASP A 90 -2.56 -16.59 -8.21
C ASP A 90 -3.34 -15.42 -8.81
N LEU A 91 -3.57 -14.38 -8.02
CA LEU A 91 -4.38 -13.21 -8.38
C LEU A 91 -3.73 -11.92 -7.88
N TYR A 92 -3.70 -10.94 -8.77
CA TYR A 92 -3.27 -9.58 -8.50
C TYR A 92 -4.44 -8.64 -8.69
N THR A 93 -4.63 -7.72 -7.77
CA THR A 93 -5.50 -6.56 -7.97
C THR A 93 -4.70 -5.28 -7.84
N GLY A 94 -5.17 -4.25 -8.51
CA GLY A 94 -4.54 -2.94 -8.46
C GLY A 94 -5.46 -1.87 -9.00
N THR A 95 -5.05 -0.63 -8.81
CA THR A 95 -5.81 0.54 -9.26
C THR A 95 -5.04 1.35 -10.30
N PHE A 96 -5.78 1.97 -11.22
CA PHE A 96 -5.23 2.97 -12.14
C PHE A 96 -5.31 4.39 -11.57
N GLY A 97 -5.91 4.57 -10.40
CA GLY A 97 -6.10 5.87 -9.75
C GLY A 97 -4.97 6.29 -8.79
N LYS A 98 -3.81 5.63 -8.84
CA LYS A 98 -2.63 5.94 -8.02
C LYS A 98 -1.39 6.05 -8.91
N ALA A 99 -0.33 5.30 -8.65
CA ALA A 99 0.94 5.39 -9.39
C ALA A 99 0.81 5.06 -10.89
N LEU A 100 -0.11 4.19 -11.27
CA LEU A 100 -0.34 3.78 -12.67
C LEU A 100 -1.21 4.72 -13.52
N GLY A 101 -1.35 5.99 -13.18
CA GLY A 101 -1.96 6.89 -14.14
C GLY A 101 -2.94 7.93 -13.63
N GLY A 102 -3.32 7.89 -12.37
CA GLY A 102 -4.03 9.00 -11.72
C GLY A 102 -5.48 9.25 -12.18
N ALA A 103 -6.11 8.32 -12.91
CA ALA A 103 -7.47 8.50 -13.39
C ALA A 103 -8.47 7.66 -12.58
N SER A 104 -9.02 6.59 -13.12
CA SER A 104 -10.02 5.77 -12.45
C SER A 104 -9.97 4.32 -12.90
N GLY A 105 -10.68 3.45 -12.17
CA GLY A 105 -10.72 2.04 -12.46
C GLY A 105 -9.58 1.25 -11.82
N GLY A 106 -9.51 0.00 -12.17
CA GLY A 106 -8.53 -0.94 -11.69
C GLY A 106 -8.55 -2.21 -12.50
N TYR A 107 -7.80 -3.20 -12.06
CA TYR A 107 -7.66 -4.46 -12.77
C TYR A 107 -7.65 -5.65 -11.82
N VAL A 108 -7.95 -6.80 -12.37
CA VAL A 108 -7.64 -8.10 -11.80
C VAL A 108 -6.81 -8.85 -12.85
N SER A 109 -5.64 -9.31 -12.45
CA SER A 109 -4.73 -10.13 -13.27
C SER A 109 -4.46 -11.45 -12.56
N GLY A 110 -4.11 -12.50 -13.31
CA GLY A 110 -3.81 -13.81 -12.76
C GLY A 110 -4.04 -14.93 -13.76
N ARG A 111 -4.26 -16.13 -13.23
CA ARG A 111 -4.47 -17.32 -14.06
C ARG A 111 -5.62 -17.13 -15.04
N ARG A 112 -5.39 -17.50 -16.29
CA ARG A 112 -6.33 -17.33 -17.40
C ARG A 112 -7.74 -17.85 -17.08
N GLU A 113 -7.83 -19.00 -16.44
CA GLU A 113 -9.10 -19.67 -16.10
C GLU A 113 -9.89 -18.86 -15.08
N ILE A 114 -9.21 -18.26 -14.10
CA ILE A 114 -9.83 -17.41 -13.08
C ILE A 114 -10.33 -16.11 -13.73
N VAL A 115 -9.49 -15.45 -14.54
CA VAL A 115 -9.88 -14.23 -15.24
C VAL A 115 -11.05 -14.48 -16.20
N ALA A 116 -11.05 -15.60 -16.93
CA ALA A 116 -12.18 -16.00 -17.78
C ALA A 116 -13.46 -16.22 -17.00
N MET A 117 -13.37 -16.86 -15.82
CA MET A 117 -14.52 -17.04 -14.92
C MET A 117 -15.02 -15.69 -14.38
N LEU A 118 -14.14 -14.79 -13.98
CA LEU A 118 -14.51 -13.47 -13.48
C LEU A 118 -15.26 -12.66 -14.55
N ARG A 119 -14.82 -12.71 -15.82
CA ARG A 119 -15.52 -12.07 -16.92
C ARG A 119 -16.95 -12.58 -17.13
N GLN A 120 -17.24 -13.82 -16.77
CA GLN A 120 -18.56 -14.43 -16.91
C GLN A 120 -19.44 -14.35 -15.66
N LYS A 121 -18.84 -14.18 -14.47
CA LYS A 121 -19.53 -14.28 -13.18
C LYS A 121 -19.36 -13.06 -12.28
N GLY A 122 -18.36 -12.23 -12.54
CA GLY A 122 -18.09 -11.03 -11.74
C GLY A 122 -19.19 -9.98 -11.95
N ARG A 123 -20.11 -9.84 -10.99
CA ARG A 123 -21.25 -8.91 -11.11
C ARG A 123 -20.80 -7.46 -11.38
N PRO A 124 -19.77 -6.91 -10.71
CA PRO A 124 -19.29 -5.56 -11.03
C PRO A 124 -18.85 -5.42 -12.48
N TYR A 125 -18.20 -6.45 -13.03
CA TYR A 125 -17.78 -6.46 -14.44
C TYR A 125 -18.96 -6.56 -15.42
N LEU A 126 -19.93 -7.41 -15.12
CA LEU A 126 -21.08 -7.67 -16.00
C LEU A 126 -22.10 -6.52 -16.02
N PHE A 127 -22.26 -5.82 -14.89
CA PHE A 127 -23.34 -4.85 -14.68
C PHE A 127 -22.84 -3.42 -14.50
N SER A 128 -21.56 -3.16 -14.74
CA SER A 128 -20.98 -1.80 -14.80
C SER A 128 -20.58 -1.46 -16.23
N ASN A 129 -20.48 -0.17 -16.50
CA ASN A 129 -19.89 0.29 -17.75
C ASN A 129 -18.40 -0.06 -17.82
N SER A 130 -17.91 -0.27 -19.04
CA SER A 130 -16.48 -0.48 -19.29
C SER A 130 -15.68 0.77 -18.93
N LEU A 131 -14.40 0.57 -18.62
CA LEU A 131 -13.44 1.66 -18.45
C LEU A 131 -13.37 2.49 -19.75
N ALA A 132 -13.33 3.82 -19.60
CA ALA A 132 -13.29 4.71 -20.76
C ALA A 132 -12.04 4.43 -21.62
N PRO A 133 -12.15 4.43 -22.95
CA PRO A 133 -11.02 4.16 -23.84
C PRO A 133 -9.82 5.08 -23.62
N SER A 134 -10.05 6.35 -23.26
CA SER A 134 -9.00 7.31 -22.93
C SER A 134 -8.19 6.91 -21.69
N ILE A 135 -8.86 6.39 -20.65
CA ILE A 135 -8.21 5.87 -19.44
C ILE A 135 -7.41 4.61 -19.78
N THR A 136 -7.98 3.72 -20.58
CA THR A 136 -7.28 2.51 -21.01
C THR A 136 -6.01 2.84 -21.81
N ALA A 137 -6.09 3.78 -22.75
CA ALA A 137 -4.93 4.23 -23.53
C ALA A 137 -3.86 4.88 -22.63
N ALA A 138 -4.27 5.78 -21.75
CA ALA A 138 -3.34 6.41 -20.79
C ALA A 138 -2.65 5.36 -19.89
N THR A 139 -3.39 4.34 -19.44
CA THR A 139 -2.82 3.26 -18.63
C THR A 139 -1.81 2.42 -19.40
N LEU A 140 -2.07 2.10 -20.68
CA LEU A 140 -1.10 1.37 -21.50
C LEU A 140 0.20 2.16 -21.65
N THR A 141 0.12 3.46 -21.93
CA THR A 141 1.30 4.35 -21.98
C THR A 141 2.00 4.43 -20.62
N ALA A 142 1.24 4.49 -19.51
CA ALA A 142 1.84 4.50 -18.17
C ALA A 142 2.62 3.21 -17.89
N LEU A 143 2.13 2.05 -18.30
CA LEU A 143 2.84 0.77 -18.14
C LEU A 143 4.17 0.77 -18.93
N GLU A 144 4.15 1.25 -20.18
CA GLU A 144 5.37 1.41 -21.01
C GLU A 144 6.40 2.35 -20.34
N LEU A 145 5.92 3.45 -19.74
CA LEU A 145 6.77 4.38 -19.00
C LEU A 145 7.35 3.75 -17.73
N VAL A 146 6.57 2.99 -16.99
CA VAL A 146 7.01 2.29 -15.76
C VAL A 146 8.14 1.30 -16.06
N GLU A 147 8.03 0.52 -17.14
CA GLU A 147 9.08 -0.42 -17.55
C GLU A 147 10.44 0.27 -17.76
N GLY A 148 10.43 1.49 -18.33
CA GLY A 148 11.63 2.30 -18.58
C GLY A 148 12.09 3.18 -17.41
N SER A 149 11.37 3.23 -16.29
CA SER A 149 11.53 4.27 -15.25
C SER A 149 12.39 3.86 -14.05
N ALA A 150 13.45 3.10 -14.21
CA ALA A 150 14.32 2.68 -13.11
C ALA A 150 14.86 3.87 -12.29
N GLU A 151 15.22 4.98 -12.94
CA GLU A 151 15.72 6.20 -12.28
C GLU A 151 14.65 6.86 -11.41
N LEU A 152 13.39 6.91 -11.85
CA LEU A 152 12.30 7.47 -11.05
C LEU A 152 12.04 6.62 -9.81
N ARG A 153 12.08 5.28 -9.93
CA ARG A 153 11.97 4.39 -8.78
C ARG A 153 13.12 4.61 -7.79
N ALA A 154 14.35 4.66 -8.27
CA ALA A 154 15.50 4.92 -7.43
C ALA A 154 15.41 6.30 -6.73
N THR A 155 14.95 7.33 -7.43
CA THR A 155 14.73 8.66 -6.85
C THR A 155 13.66 8.63 -5.77
N LEU A 156 12.53 7.94 -6.01
CA LEU A 156 11.46 7.81 -5.01
C LEU A 156 11.98 7.20 -3.71
N PHE A 157 12.75 6.11 -3.79
CA PHE A 157 13.27 5.45 -2.58
C PHE A 157 14.35 6.28 -1.89
N ARG A 158 15.24 6.95 -2.63
CA ARG A 158 16.19 7.93 -2.04
C ARG A 158 15.46 9.04 -1.29
N ASN A 159 14.39 9.57 -1.88
CA ASN A 159 13.56 10.60 -1.26
C ASN A 159 12.89 10.11 0.03
N ALA A 160 12.38 8.88 0.02
CA ALA A 160 11.78 8.27 1.21
C ALA A 160 12.82 8.05 2.33
N GLU A 161 14.00 7.59 1.99
CA GLU A 161 15.12 7.41 2.93
C GLU A 161 15.59 8.75 3.50
N LEU A 162 15.78 9.76 2.64
CA LEU A 162 16.15 11.11 3.06
C LEU A 162 15.12 11.67 4.05
N PHE A 163 13.83 11.62 3.72
CA PHE A 163 12.78 12.11 4.58
C PHE A 163 12.76 11.39 5.93
N ARG A 164 12.83 10.05 5.95
CA ARG A 164 12.87 9.26 7.18
C ARG A 164 14.03 9.65 8.08
N ARG A 165 15.25 9.76 7.49
CA ARG A 165 16.46 10.15 8.22
C ARG A 165 16.31 11.54 8.82
N ARG A 166 15.90 12.54 8.02
CA ARG A 166 15.76 13.93 8.46
C ARG A 166 14.71 14.09 9.57
N MET A 167 13.56 13.43 9.43
CA MET A 167 12.52 13.42 10.46
C MET A 167 12.99 12.77 11.76
N GLY A 168 13.76 11.69 11.67
CA GLY A 168 14.38 11.04 12.83
C GLY A 168 15.40 11.95 13.54
N GLU A 169 16.25 12.68 12.79
CA GLU A 169 17.19 13.67 13.32
C GLU A 169 16.46 14.80 14.10
N GLU A 170 15.26 15.19 13.64
CA GLU A 170 14.40 16.17 14.31
C GLU A 170 13.55 15.58 15.46
N GLY A 171 13.71 14.29 15.76
CA GLY A 171 13.07 13.62 16.88
C GLY A 171 11.60 13.26 16.69
N PHE A 172 11.14 13.16 15.44
CA PHE A 172 9.79 12.66 15.14
C PHE A 172 9.75 11.12 15.21
N GLU A 173 8.68 10.59 15.77
CA GLU A 173 8.40 9.16 15.77
C GLU A 173 7.80 8.75 14.41
N LEU A 174 8.42 7.79 13.75
CA LEU A 174 7.97 7.22 12.47
C LEU A 174 7.66 5.74 12.64
N LEU A 175 6.72 5.22 11.88
CA LEU A 175 6.62 3.77 11.72
C LEU A 175 7.78 3.27 10.84
N ASP A 176 8.39 2.17 11.26
CA ASP A 176 9.45 1.51 10.50
C ASP A 176 8.93 1.05 9.13
N GLY A 177 9.80 1.02 8.15
CA GLY A 177 9.48 0.53 6.81
C GLY A 177 10.35 1.16 5.73
N GLU A 178 10.28 0.60 4.54
CA GLU A 178 11.03 1.03 3.36
C GLU A 178 10.15 1.66 2.27
N HIS A 179 8.83 1.68 2.47
CA HIS A 179 7.89 2.20 1.49
C HIS A 179 7.89 3.73 1.44
N ALA A 180 7.45 4.30 0.30
CA ALA A 180 7.30 5.74 0.10
C ALA A 180 6.15 6.37 0.91
N ILE A 181 5.29 5.57 1.53
CA ILE A 181 4.36 5.99 2.57
C ILE A 181 5.15 6.04 3.89
N VAL A 182 5.20 7.23 4.50
CA VAL A 182 5.89 7.46 5.76
C VAL A 182 4.92 8.06 6.78
N PRO A 183 4.39 7.25 7.71
CA PRO A 183 3.55 7.77 8.79
C PRO A 183 4.40 8.43 9.86
N VAL A 184 4.08 9.70 10.16
CA VAL A 184 4.62 10.46 11.30
C VAL A 184 3.63 10.35 12.45
N MET A 185 4.02 9.74 13.56
CA MET A 185 3.13 9.35 14.64
C MET A 185 2.97 10.49 15.67
N PHE A 186 1.73 10.78 16.05
CA PHE A 186 1.41 11.78 17.07
C PHE A 186 0.55 11.22 18.22
N GLY A 187 -0.13 10.09 17.98
CA GLY A 187 -1.01 9.46 18.96
C GLY A 187 -2.34 10.22 19.15
N ASP A 188 -2.28 11.51 19.46
CA ASP A 188 -3.45 12.37 19.66
C ASP A 188 -3.98 12.97 18.36
N ALA A 189 -5.30 12.85 18.13
CA ALA A 189 -5.95 13.30 16.92
C ALA A 189 -5.98 14.84 16.77
N ALA A 190 -6.19 15.56 17.90
CA ALA A 190 -6.23 17.02 17.88
C ALA A 190 -4.84 17.61 17.63
N LEU A 191 -3.80 16.98 18.20
CA LEU A 191 -2.41 17.37 17.96
C LEU A 191 -2.05 17.18 16.49
N ALA A 192 -2.32 16.01 15.91
CA ALA A 192 -2.05 15.75 14.49
C ALA A 192 -2.78 16.73 13.57
N GLY A 193 -4.03 17.08 13.90
CA GLY A 193 -4.81 18.08 13.14
C GLY A 193 -4.19 19.47 13.20
N ARG A 194 -3.86 19.97 14.40
CA ARG A 194 -3.23 21.30 14.56
C ARG A 194 -1.88 21.40 13.85
N ILE A 195 -1.08 20.32 13.87
CA ILE A 195 0.19 20.31 13.15
C ILE A 195 -0.04 20.33 11.63
N ALA A 196 -1.01 19.56 11.12
CA ALA A 196 -1.36 19.59 9.70
C ALA A 196 -1.83 20.98 9.24
N ASP A 197 -2.65 21.65 10.04
CA ASP A 197 -3.10 23.03 9.76
C ASP A 197 -1.92 24.02 9.74
N ALA A 198 -1.02 23.94 10.73
CA ALA A 198 0.18 24.79 10.79
C ALA A 198 1.13 24.52 9.61
N MET A 199 1.25 23.28 9.14
CA MET A 199 2.04 22.95 7.94
C MET A 199 1.42 23.54 6.67
N LEU A 200 0.10 23.55 6.57
CA LEU A 200 -0.59 24.20 5.44
C LEU A 200 -0.29 25.69 5.35
N GLU A 201 -0.21 26.39 6.50
CA GLU A 201 0.22 27.79 6.56
C GLU A 201 1.68 28.00 6.07
N GLN A 202 2.52 26.96 6.15
CA GLN A 202 3.87 26.92 5.59
C GLN A 202 3.92 26.51 4.11
N GLY A 203 2.76 26.28 3.47
CA GLY A 203 2.66 25.84 2.08
C GLY A 203 2.84 24.33 1.86
N VAL A 204 2.84 23.55 2.92
CA VAL A 204 2.96 22.08 2.84
C VAL A 204 1.64 21.42 3.18
N TYR A 205 1.01 20.80 2.18
CA TYR A 205 -0.25 20.08 2.35
C TYR A 205 -0.02 18.66 2.82
N VAL A 206 -0.55 18.33 3.99
CA VAL A 206 -0.57 16.97 4.56
C VAL A 206 -1.94 16.68 5.16
N THR A 207 -2.25 15.40 5.36
CA THR A 207 -3.51 14.96 5.96
C THR A 207 -3.27 14.20 7.25
N ALA A 208 -3.91 14.64 8.33
CA ALA A 208 -3.95 13.91 9.58
C ALA A 208 -5.00 12.78 9.51
N PHE A 209 -4.62 11.60 9.95
CA PHE A 209 -5.49 10.42 10.07
C PHE A 209 -5.69 10.06 11.53
N SER A 210 -6.94 9.84 11.91
CA SER A 210 -7.35 9.46 13.26
C SER A 210 -8.43 8.38 13.21
N TYR A 211 -8.89 7.94 14.38
CA TYR A 211 -10.03 7.02 14.46
C TYR A 211 -11.26 7.60 13.71
N PRO A 212 -12.01 6.78 12.96
CA PRO A 212 -11.92 5.31 12.84
C PRO A 212 -10.99 4.79 11.74
N VAL A 213 -10.29 5.66 11.00
CA VAL A 213 -9.40 5.27 9.88
C VAL A 213 -8.16 4.54 10.40
N VAL A 214 -7.66 4.97 11.54
CA VAL A 214 -6.58 4.30 12.29
C VAL A 214 -7.05 4.04 13.73
N PRO A 215 -6.44 3.10 14.48
CA PRO A 215 -6.83 2.82 15.87
C PRO A 215 -6.77 4.05 16.77
N GLN A 216 -7.58 4.05 17.85
CA GLN A 216 -7.51 5.10 18.87
C GLN A 216 -6.10 5.18 19.47
N GLY A 217 -5.62 6.39 19.71
CA GLY A 217 -4.30 6.64 20.24
C GLY A 217 -3.16 6.44 19.22
N GLN A 218 -3.50 6.25 17.94
CA GLN A 218 -2.53 6.07 16.86
C GLN A 218 -2.70 7.09 15.73
N ALA A 219 -3.15 8.30 16.07
CA ALA A 219 -3.25 9.37 15.09
C ALA A 219 -1.89 9.71 14.50
N ARG A 220 -1.88 9.99 13.22
CA ARG A 220 -0.67 10.22 12.42
C ARG A 220 -0.90 11.19 11.29
N ILE A 221 0.16 11.79 10.81
CA ILE A 221 0.20 12.44 9.49
C ILE A 221 0.88 11.45 8.54
N ARG A 222 0.16 11.01 7.50
CA ARG A 222 0.71 10.09 6.50
C ARG A 222 1.30 10.90 5.36
N VAL A 223 2.63 10.88 5.26
CA VAL A 223 3.36 11.48 4.15
C VAL A 223 3.46 10.49 3.00
N GLN A 224 3.27 10.96 1.78
CA GLN A 224 3.47 10.21 0.55
C GLN A 224 4.56 10.89 -0.26
N LEU A 225 5.74 10.26 -0.34
CA LEU A 225 6.84 10.77 -1.15
C LEU A 225 6.60 10.51 -2.64
N SER A 226 7.23 11.32 -3.47
CA SER A 226 7.19 11.23 -4.93
C SER A 226 8.60 11.36 -5.51
N ALA A 227 8.83 10.75 -6.66
CA ALA A 227 10.02 10.99 -7.46
C ALA A 227 10.09 12.42 -8.04
N ALA A 228 8.96 13.13 -8.03
CA ALA A 228 8.90 14.53 -8.47
C ALA A 228 9.34 15.52 -7.39
N HIS A 229 9.47 15.09 -6.13
CA HIS A 229 10.01 15.96 -5.08
C HIS A 229 11.53 16.11 -5.25
N SER A 230 12.01 17.35 -5.17
CA SER A 230 13.43 17.65 -5.03
C SER A 230 13.90 17.45 -3.57
N GLU A 231 15.20 17.49 -3.33
CA GLU A 231 15.73 17.47 -1.96
C GLU A 231 15.29 18.72 -1.20
N GLU A 232 15.21 19.88 -1.87
CA GLU A 232 14.72 21.14 -1.29
C GLU A 232 13.24 21.02 -0.84
N ASP A 233 12.38 20.34 -1.62
CA ASP A 233 11.00 20.10 -1.23
C ASP A 233 10.91 19.23 0.04
N ILE A 234 11.80 18.23 0.15
CA ILE A 234 11.85 17.35 1.32
C ILE A 234 12.33 18.12 2.55
N GLU A 235 13.39 18.92 2.42
CA GLU A 235 13.89 19.76 3.53
C GLU A 235 12.84 20.80 3.95
N ALA A 236 12.13 21.41 2.99
CA ALA A 236 11.04 22.33 3.29
C ALA A 236 9.88 21.62 4.05
N ALA A 237 9.54 20.38 3.67
CA ALA A 237 8.55 19.60 4.38
C ALA A 237 8.98 19.26 5.81
N VAL A 238 10.24 18.87 6.02
CA VAL A 238 10.80 18.63 7.37
C VAL A 238 10.76 19.90 8.20
N ALA A 239 11.18 21.04 7.65
CA ALA A 239 11.14 22.33 8.35
C ALA A 239 9.71 22.73 8.72
N ALA A 240 8.72 22.45 7.86
CA ALA A 240 7.31 22.70 8.16
C ALA A 240 6.79 21.82 9.31
N PHE A 241 7.22 20.55 9.39
CA PHE A 241 6.91 19.68 10.53
C PHE A 241 7.48 20.24 11.84
N VAL A 242 8.74 20.69 11.84
CA VAL A 242 9.39 21.32 13.00
C VAL A 242 8.64 22.57 13.43
N ALA A 243 8.39 23.48 12.48
CA ALA A 243 7.66 24.73 12.76
C ALA A 243 6.23 24.47 13.28
N GLY A 244 5.53 23.49 12.71
CA GLY A 244 4.19 23.08 13.14
C GLY A 244 4.19 22.51 14.55
N ARG A 245 5.15 21.65 14.90
CA ARG A 245 5.33 21.12 16.26
C ARG A 245 5.58 22.27 17.26
N ASP A 246 6.51 23.16 16.94
CA ASP A 246 6.92 24.25 17.84
C ASP A 246 5.76 25.26 18.07
N ALA A 247 5.01 25.59 17.02
CA ALA A 247 3.84 26.44 17.11
C ALA A 247 2.75 25.85 18.04
N VAL A 248 2.52 24.54 17.94
CA VAL A 248 1.51 23.87 18.77
C VAL A 248 1.95 23.72 20.22
N GLN A 249 3.26 23.64 20.52
CA GLN A 249 3.78 23.56 21.88
C GLN A 249 3.79 24.92 22.63
N GLN A 250 3.77 26.03 21.91
CA GLN A 250 3.79 27.38 22.46
C GLN A 250 2.38 27.97 22.70
N GLY A 251 1.35 27.37 22.19
CA GLY A 251 -0.06 27.80 22.30
C GLY A 251 -0.88 26.88 23.19
#